data_0df27911dd17ff490c2b1d8c7e8ced00
#
_entry.id   0df27911dd17ff490c2b1d8c7e8ced00
#
_cell.length_a   1.000
_cell.length_b   1.000
_cell.length_c   1.000
_cell.angle_alpha   90.00
_cell.angle_beta   90.00
_cell.angle_gamma   90.00
#
_symmetry.space_group_name_H-M   'P 1'
#
loop_
_entity.id
_entity.type
_entity.pdbx_description
1 polymer ?
#
loop_
_entity_poly.entity_id
_entity_poly.type
_entity_poly.pdbx_seq_one_letter_code
_entity_poly.pdbx_strand_id
1 'polypeptide(L)'
;MKLNLEQITRVKTVTKKEFLENYFIPQKPVVIEQLIEDWPAYEKWSLDYINEVAGHKEVPLFDNRPINAEFKFNEPHMSMKMSEYVQLLKTKPTGYRIFLYNLLKEVPKLRSDYRYPDIGLRLLKKMPYLFFGGKGSKVFMHYDIDYGNILHFHFHGEKQCILFPPSETKYLYKVPHALIAHQDIDFTNPDLKKWPALKKAKGYVTHLTHGETLYMPEGYWHQMTYTTPGFSMSIRAMATKLGNMNKAAYNIFFMRYFDNFMRRIRGSKWIQYKNELAIKRTNRAKDS
;
A
#
# COMPACT_ATOMS: atom_id res chain seq x y z
N MET A 1 3.66 17.82 17.93
CA MET A 1 4.59 17.95 16.79
C MET A 1 4.11 17.00 15.69
N LYS A 2 4.18 17.40 14.41
CA LYS A 2 3.76 16.60 13.27
C LYS A 2 4.98 16.03 12.52
N LEU A 3 4.78 15.00 11.68
CA LEU A 3 5.79 14.53 10.73
C LEU A 3 6.14 15.64 9.73
N ASN A 4 7.35 15.59 9.19
CA ASN A 4 7.78 16.48 8.11
C ASN A 4 7.31 15.89 6.76
N LEU A 5 6.10 16.25 6.36
CA LEU A 5 5.44 15.75 5.15
C LEU A 5 5.14 16.90 4.20
N GLU A 6 5.58 16.76 2.96
CA GLU A 6 5.26 17.64 1.85
C GLU A 6 4.02 17.10 1.09
N GLN A 7 3.23 18.00 0.49
CA GLN A 7 2.15 17.58 -0.37
C GLN A 7 2.73 16.95 -1.66
N ILE A 8 2.16 15.82 -2.09
CA ILE A 8 2.53 15.23 -3.38
C ILE A 8 2.10 16.17 -4.49
N THR A 9 2.98 16.39 -5.47
CA THR A 9 2.67 17.15 -6.68
C THR A 9 1.44 16.56 -7.37
N ARG A 10 0.54 17.44 -7.79
CA ARG A 10 -0.68 17.07 -8.53
C ARG A 10 -0.62 17.66 -9.93
N VAL A 11 -0.99 16.87 -10.93
CA VAL A 11 -1.09 17.30 -12.33
C VAL A 11 -2.41 16.79 -12.92
N LYS A 12 -3.02 17.58 -13.79
CA LYS A 12 -4.27 17.17 -14.45
C LYS A 12 -4.01 15.97 -15.35
N THR A 13 -3.11 16.15 -16.29
CA THR A 13 -2.70 15.14 -17.28
C THR A 13 -1.19 15.08 -17.36
N VAL A 14 -0.65 14.04 -17.95
CA VAL A 14 0.78 13.90 -18.18
C VAL A 14 1.02 13.11 -19.46
N THR A 15 1.90 13.59 -20.32
CA THR A 15 2.40 12.82 -21.45
C THR A 15 3.39 11.77 -20.99
N LYS A 16 3.59 10.75 -21.80
CA LYS A 16 4.62 9.70 -21.53
C LYS A 16 6.00 10.28 -21.29
N LYS A 17 6.41 11.27 -22.09
CA LYS A 17 7.71 11.94 -21.95
C LYS A 17 7.80 12.67 -20.62
N GLU A 18 6.83 13.52 -20.30
CA GLU A 18 6.77 14.26 -19.03
C GLU A 18 6.77 13.33 -17.82
N PHE A 19 5.99 12.24 -17.88
CA PHE A 19 5.97 11.27 -16.79
C PHE A 19 7.35 10.64 -16.57
N LEU A 20 8.02 10.21 -17.64
CA LEU A 20 9.34 9.59 -17.54
C LEU A 20 10.39 10.58 -17.02
N GLU A 21 10.44 11.80 -17.54
CA GLU A 21 11.46 12.79 -17.21
C GLU A 21 11.27 13.41 -15.81
N ASN A 22 10.02 13.70 -15.41
CA ASN A 22 9.74 14.44 -14.20
C ASN A 22 9.45 13.56 -12.97
N TYR A 23 9.02 12.31 -13.16
CA TYR A 23 8.57 11.46 -12.06
C TYR A 23 9.26 10.10 -12.00
N PHE A 24 9.30 9.37 -13.13
CA PHE A 24 9.87 8.02 -13.14
C PHE A 24 11.39 8.02 -12.97
N ILE A 25 12.15 8.76 -13.79
CA ILE A 25 13.62 8.83 -13.71
C ILE A 25 14.07 9.39 -12.36
N PRO A 26 13.56 10.54 -11.89
CA PRO A 26 13.94 11.08 -10.58
C PRO A 26 13.32 10.36 -9.39
N GLN A 27 12.44 9.37 -9.61
CA GLN A 27 11.74 8.59 -8.57
C GLN A 27 10.94 9.50 -7.62
N LYS A 28 10.13 10.39 -8.18
CA LYS A 28 9.25 11.30 -7.45
C LYS A 28 7.79 10.82 -7.53
N PRO A 29 7.04 10.78 -6.42
CA PRO A 29 5.62 10.47 -6.47
C PRO A 29 4.84 11.61 -7.11
N VAL A 30 3.72 11.28 -7.76
CA VAL A 30 2.79 12.25 -8.36
C VAL A 30 1.36 11.73 -8.30
N VAL A 31 0.41 12.63 -8.11
CA VAL A 31 -1.02 12.37 -8.36
C VAL A 31 -1.38 12.91 -9.74
N ILE A 32 -1.95 12.04 -10.58
CA ILE A 32 -2.46 12.37 -11.91
C ILE A 32 -3.99 12.34 -11.82
N GLU A 33 -4.63 13.47 -12.04
CA GLU A 33 -6.06 13.64 -11.78
C GLU A 33 -6.94 13.05 -12.88
N GLN A 34 -6.49 13.08 -14.14
CA GLN A 34 -7.27 12.74 -15.33
C GLN A 34 -6.60 11.61 -16.16
N LEU A 35 -6.02 10.60 -15.49
CA LEU A 35 -5.38 9.48 -16.22
C LEU A 35 -6.37 8.41 -16.70
N ILE A 36 -7.51 8.30 -16.05
CA ILE A 36 -8.46 7.19 -16.23
C ILE A 36 -9.88 7.63 -16.60
N GLU A 37 -10.09 8.89 -16.94
CA GLU A 37 -11.43 9.43 -17.27
C GLU A 37 -12.08 8.74 -18.47
N ASP A 38 -11.30 8.22 -19.41
CA ASP A 38 -11.77 7.46 -20.58
C ASP A 38 -12.05 5.97 -20.30
N TRP A 39 -11.84 5.51 -19.07
CA TRP A 39 -12.14 4.13 -18.70
C TRP A 39 -13.63 3.96 -18.36
N PRO A 40 -14.31 2.92 -18.86
CA PRO A 40 -15.64 2.59 -18.37
C PRO A 40 -15.73 2.46 -16.84
N ALA A 41 -14.64 2.03 -16.18
CA ALA A 41 -14.55 1.94 -14.73
C ALA A 41 -14.73 3.28 -14.01
N TYR A 42 -14.35 4.39 -14.65
CA TYR A 42 -14.46 5.73 -14.06
C TYR A 42 -15.90 6.03 -13.65
N GLU A 43 -16.87 5.81 -14.54
CA GLU A 43 -18.29 6.05 -14.27
C GLU A 43 -18.98 4.86 -13.59
N LYS A 44 -18.61 3.63 -13.97
CA LYS A 44 -19.35 2.43 -13.53
C LYS A 44 -18.96 1.95 -12.15
N TRP A 45 -17.67 2.05 -11.78
CA TRP A 45 -17.19 1.37 -10.60
C TRP A 45 -17.59 2.08 -9.31
N SER A 46 -18.71 1.67 -8.76
CA SER A 46 -19.24 2.04 -7.45
C SER A 46 -19.32 0.82 -6.54
N LEU A 47 -19.56 1.01 -5.25
CA LEU A 47 -19.84 -0.12 -4.33
C LEU A 47 -21.08 -0.90 -4.76
N ASP A 48 -22.09 -0.23 -5.35
CA ASP A 48 -23.29 -0.88 -5.83
C ASP A 48 -23.02 -1.75 -7.06
N TYR A 49 -22.26 -1.24 -8.03
CA TYR A 49 -21.86 -2.03 -9.19
C TYR A 49 -21.00 -3.23 -8.80
N ILE A 50 -20.07 -3.08 -7.87
CA ILE A 50 -19.27 -4.19 -7.37
C ILE A 50 -20.17 -5.23 -6.67
N ASN A 51 -21.17 -4.78 -5.90
CA ASN A 51 -22.14 -5.67 -5.29
C ASN A 51 -22.97 -6.44 -6.34
N GLU A 52 -23.41 -5.79 -7.39
CA GLU A 52 -24.15 -6.40 -8.50
C GLU A 52 -23.36 -7.53 -9.16
N VAL A 53 -22.10 -7.25 -9.53
CA VAL A 53 -21.28 -8.18 -10.35
C VAL A 53 -20.52 -9.22 -9.52
N ALA A 54 -20.26 -8.95 -8.25
CA ALA A 54 -19.42 -9.76 -7.38
C ALA A 54 -20.04 -10.13 -6.04
N GLY A 55 -21.29 -9.70 -5.74
CA GLY A 55 -21.93 -9.87 -4.44
C GLY A 55 -21.99 -11.30 -3.93
N HIS A 56 -22.06 -12.27 -4.83
CA HIS A 56 -22.08 -13.71 -4.52
C HIS A 56 -20.70 -14.30 -4.17
N LYS A 57 -19.61 -13.57 -4.40
CA LYS A 57 -18.25 -14.07 -4.17
C LYS A 57 -17.88 -14.00 -2.69
N GLU A 58 -17.22 -15.06 -2.20
CA GLU A 58 -16.54 -15.04 -0.91
C GLU A 58 -15.25 -14.23 -1.01
N VAL A 59 -15.06 -13.30 -0.08
CA VAL A 59 -13.87 -12.44 -0.03
C VAL A 59 -13.18 -12.55 1.32
N PRO A 60 -11.84 -12.65 1.32
CA PRO A 60 -11.05 -12.68 2.55
C PRO A 60 -10.94 -11.28 3.13
N LEU A 61 -11.14 -11.14 4.42
CA LEU A 61 -11.07 -9.88 5.14
C LEU A 61 -9.91 -9.85 6.12
N PHE A 62 -9.22 -8.74 6.11
CA PHE A 62 -8.11 -8.41 6.99
C PHE A 62 -8.49 -7.20 7.83
N ASP A 63 -8.09 -7.16 9.08
CA ASP A 63 -8.32 -6.01 9.96
C ASP A 63 -7.02 -5.29 10.35
N ASN A 64 -7.13 -4.35 11.29
CA ASN A 64 -6.00 -3.54 11.76
C ASN A 64 -5.20 -4.21 12.90
N ARG A 65 -5.47 -5.48 13.24
CA ARG A 65 -4.76 -6.19 14.32
C ARG A 65 -3.27 -6.28 14.04
N PRO A 66 -2.43 -6.13 15.06
CA PRO A 66 -1.00 -6.31 14.93
C PRO A 66 -0.62 -7.74 14.50
N ILE A 67 0.43 -7.85 13.72
CA ILE A 67 1.03 -9.14 13.36
C ILE A 67 1.69 -9.72 14.62
N ASN A 68 1.36 -10.96 14.98
CA ASN A 68 1.93 -11.68 16.10
C ASN A 68 2.37 -13.09 15.68
N ALA A 69 2.67 -13.96 16.65
CA ALA A 69 3.09 -15.33 16.37
C ALA A 69 1.97 -16.18 15.75
N GLU A 70 0.72 -15.89 16.11
CA GLU A 70 -0.48 -16.65 15.71
C GLU A 70 -1.01 -16.16 14.36
N PHE A 71 -0.90 -14.83 14.08
CA PHE A 71 -1.41 -14.21 12.86
C PHE A 71 -0.29 -13.76 11.96
N LYS A 72 -0.24 -14.29 10.74
CA LYS A 72 0.67 -13.83 9.70
C LYS A 72 0.06 -12.67 8.93
N PHE A 73 0.91 -11.82 8.37
CA PHE A 73 0.50 -10.66 7.58
C PHE A 73 -0.49 -10.99 6.44
N ASN A 74 -0.36 -12.17 5.85
CA ASN A 74 -1.13 -12.59 4.68
C ASN A 74 -2.24 -13.59 5.01
N GLU A 75 -2.61 -13.78 6.27
CA GLU A 75 -3.72 -14.63 6.65
C GLU A 75 -4.96 -13.78 6.88
N PRO A 76 -6.08 -14.06 6.19
CA PRO A 76 -7.33 -13.36 6.44
C PRO A 76 -7.85 -13.69 7.84
N HIS A 77 -8.49 -12.70 8.46
CA HIS A 77 -9.07 -12.86 9.79
C HIS A 77 -10.46 -13.50 9.75
N MET A 78 -11.15 -13.32 8.63
CA MET A 78 -12.44 -13.95 8.33
C MET A 78 -12.72 -13.89 6.83
N SER A 79 -13.79 -14.54 6.40
CA SER A 79 -14.36 -14.40 5.07
C SER A 79 -15.84 -14.08 5.18
N MET A 80 -16.38 -13.36 4.20
CA MET A 80 -17.82 -13.14 4.04
C MET A 80 -18.15 -12.94 2.57
N LYS A 81 -19.43 -12.94 2.21
CA LYS A 81 -19.83 -12.58 0.86
C LYS A 81 -19.52 -11.11 0.57
N MET A 82 -19.17 -10.80 -0.67
CA MET A 82 -18.92 -9.42 -1.09
C MET A 82 -20.15 -8.52 -0.83
N SER A 83 -21.38 -9.07 -1.00
CA SER A 83 -22.62 -8.34 -0.71
C SER A 83 -22.73 -7.92 0.75
N GLU A 84 -22.39 -8.81 1.68
CA GLU A 84 -22.39 -8.53 3.11
C GLU A 84 -21.32 -7.50 3.47
N TYR A 85 -20.14 -7.61 2.84
CA TYR A 85 -19.05 -6.67 3.05
C TYR A 85 -19.39 -5.27 2.50
N VAL A 86 -19.97 -5.17 1.31
CA VAL A 86 -20.43 -3.88 0.75
C VAL A 86 -21.48 -3.25 1.65
N GLN A 87 -22.45 -4.04 2.15
CA GLN A 87 -23.44 -3.56 3.11
C GLN A 87 -22.79 -3.06 4.41
N LEU A 88 -21.78 -3.79 4.92
CA LEU A 88 -21.01 -3.38 6.08
C LEU A 88 -20.30 -2.03 5.83
N LEU A 89 -19.66 -1.85 4.68
CA LEU A 89 -19.00 -0.62 4.28
C LEU A 89 -19.94 0.58 4.25
N LYS A 90 -21.19 0.38 3.80
CA LYS A 90 -22.19 1.45 3.67
C LYS A 90 -22.83 1.85 4.99
N THR A 91 -22.90 0.93 5.97
CA THR A 91 -23.73 1.11 7.17
C THR A 91 -22.95 1.57 8.40
N LYS A 92 -21.66 1.21 8.52
CA LYS A 92 -20.88 1.58 9.72
C LYS A 92 -19.37 1.61 9.44
N PRO A 93 -18.62 2.40 10.22
CA PRO A 93 -17.15 2.34 10.20
C PRO A 93 -16.66 0.92 10.50
N THR A 94 -15.66 0.46 9.75
CA THR A 94 -15.03 -0.83 9.97
C THR A 94 -13.56 -0.83 9.62
N GLY A 95 -12.74 -1.52 10.42
CA GLY A 95 -11.33 -1.76 10.12
C GLY A 95 -11.08 -2.87 9.09
N TYR A 96 -12.13 -3.55 8.64
CA TYR A 96 -11.97 -4.62 7.66
C TYR A 96 -11.64 -4.08 6.27
N ARG A 97 -10.72 -4.79 5.58
CA ARG A 97 -10.28 -4.48 4.22
C ARG A 97 -10.09 -5.76 3.42
N ILE A 98 -10.22 -5.66 2.10
CA ILE A 98 -9.80 -6.70 1.16
C ILE A 98 -8.37 -6.40 0.73
N PHE A 99 -7.50 -7.42 0.82
CA PHE A 99 -6.09 -7.32 0.50
C PHE A 99 -5.62 -8.60 -0.20
N LEU A 100 -4.78 -8.49 -1.21
CA LEU A 100 -4.22 -9.61 -2.01
C LEU A 100 -5.27 -10.52 -2.68
N TYR A 101 -6.51 -10.08 -2.79
CA TYR A 101 -7.54 -10.84 -3.50
C TYR A 101 -7.67 -10.36 -4.94
N ASN A 102 -7.45 -11.25 -5.89
CA ASN A 102 -7.55 -10.92 -7.31
C ASN A 102 -9.00 -11.01 -7.80
N LEU A 103 -9.83 -10.05 -7.39
CA LEU A 103 -11.25 -9.99 -7.79
C LEU A 103 -11.41 -9.95 -9.31
N LEU A 104 -10.46 -9.35 -10.05
CA LEU A 104 -10.50 -9.28 -11.52
C LEU A 104 -10.31 -10.66 -12.17
N LYS A 105 -9.71 -11.63 -11.48
CA LYS A 105 -9.66 -13.03 -11.91
C LYS A 105 -10.99 -13.73 -11.66
N GLU A 106 -11.60 -13.47 -10.50
CA GLU A 106 -12.86 -14.08 -10.08
C GLU A 106 -14.09 -13.52 -10.82
N VAL A 107 -14.00 -12.27 -11.29
CA VAL A 107 -15.05 -11.57 -12.03
C VAL A 107 -14.47 -11.00 -13.33
N PRO A 108 -14.30 -11.84 -14.38
CA PRO A 108 -13.66 -11.43 -15.65
C PRO A 108 -14.33 -10.24 -16.33
N LYS A 109 -15.63 -10.03 -16.13
CA LYS A 109 -16.40 -8.89 -16.66
C LYS A 109 -15.76 -7.54 -16.29
N LEU A 110 -15.16 -7.41 -15.10
CA LEU A 110 -14.50 -6.18 -14.68
C LEU A 110 -13.28 -5.81 -15.52
N ARG A 111 -12.70 -6.76 -16.26
CA ARG A 111 -11.50 -6.51 -17.09
C ARG A 111 -11.76 -5.66 -18.32
N SER A 112 -12.99 -5.62 -18.81
CA SER A 112 -13.39 -4.79 -19.94
C SER A 112 -13.55 -3.32 -19.57
N ASP A 113 -13.62 -3.00 -18.29
CA ASP A 113 -13.90 -1.67 -17.79
C ASP A 113 -12.65 -0.81 -17.62
N TYR A 114 -11.43 -1.37 -17.70
CA TYR A 114 -10.19 -0.60 -17.57
C TYR A 114 -9.18 -0.93 -18.67
N ARG A 115 -8.20 -0.07 -18.82
CA ARG A 115 -7.10 -0.21 -19.76
C ARG A 115 -5.75 -0.10 -19.04
N TYR A 116 -4.67 -0.36 -19.76
CA TYR A 116 -3.31 -0.15 -19.26
C TYR A 116 -2.79 1.16 -19.85
N PRO A 117 -2.55 2.20 -19.05
CA PRO A 117 -2.12 3.49 -19.57
C PRO A 117 -0.72 3.40 -20.17
N ASP A 118 -0.51 4.01 -21.34
CA ASP A 118 0.80 4.13 -21.97
C ASP A 118 1.55 5.36 -21.44
N ILE A 119 2.09 5.24 -20.27
CA ILE A 119 2.94 6.27 -19.65
C ILE A 119 4.42 5.86 -19.61
N GLY A 120 4.83 4.83 -20.38
CA GLY A 120 6.21 4.37 -20.48
C GLY A 120 6.62 3.31 -19.46
N LEU A 121 5.74 2.88 -18.57
CA LEU A 121 6.00 1.76 -17.65
C LEU A 121 5.67 0.42 -18.29
N ARG A 122 6.53 -0.58 -18.05
CA ARG A 122 6.25 -1.99 -18.41
C ARG A 122 5.34 -2.63 -17.35
N LEU A 123 4.04 -2.38 -17.47
CA LEU A 123 3.04 -2.81 -16.51
C LEU A 123 2.83 -4.33 -16.51
N LEU A 124 2.71 -4.92 -15.31
CA LEU A 124 2.43 -6.33 -15.10
C LEU A 124 0.93 -6.63 -15.29
N LYS A 125 0.55 -6.93 -16.55
CA LYS A 125 -0.86 -7.09 -16.97
C LYS A 125 -1.60 -8.27 -16.30
N LYS A 126 -0.90 -9.22 -15.70
CA LYS A 126 -1.50 -10.39 -15.04
C LYS A 126 -1.82 -10.18 -13.56
N MET A 127 -1.43 -9.04 -12.98
CA MET A 127 -1.48 -8.80 -11.53
C MET A 127 -2.14 -7.45 -11.15
N PRO A 128 -3.29 -7.09 -11.73
CA PRO A 128 -4.08 -5.99 -11.17
C PRO A 128 -4.80 -6.50 -9.93
N TYR A 129 -4.72 -5.75 -8.83
CA TYR A 129 -5.40 -6.08 -7.58
C TYR A 129 -6.32 -4.95 -7.16
N LEU A 130 -7.53 -5.32 -6.75
CA LEU A 130 -8.47 -4.41 -6.10
C LEU A 130 -8.26 -4.45 -4.58
N PHE A 131 -8.38 -3.28 -3.97
CA PHE A 131 -8.24 -3.03 -2.55
C PHE A 131 -9.46 -2.30 -2.05
N PHE A 132 -10.16 -2.87 -1.09
CA PHE A 132 -11.33 -2.26 -0.46
C PHE A 132 -11.02 -1.96 1.00
N GLY A 133 -11.63 -0.90 1.55
CA GLY A 133 -11.51 -0.59 2.95
C GLY A 133 -12.67 0.23 3.48
N GLY A 134 -13.06 -0.06 4.73
CA GLY A 134 -14.01 0.74 5.47
C GLY A 134 -13.36 1.98 6.08
N LYS A 135 -14.18 2.93 6.54
CA LYS A 135 -13.70 4.11 7.27
C LYS A 135 -12.86 3.68 8.47
N GLY A 136 -11.64 4.19 8.53
CA GLY A 136 -10.66 3.88 9.59
C GLY A 136 -9.81 2.64 9.34
N SER A 137 -10.08 1.86 8.27
CA SER A 137 -9.17 0.77 7.90
C SER A 137 -7.85 1.31 7.39
N LYS A 138 -6.75 0.70 7.81
CA LYS A 138 -5.40 1.11 7.42
C LYS A 138 -4.50 -0.09 7.16
N VAL A 139 -3.53 0.10 6.28
CA VAL A 139 -2.40 -0.81 6.10
C VAL A 139 -1.21 -0.21 6.85
N PHE A 140 -0.46 -1.04 7.58
CA PHE A 140 0.76 -0.58 8.25
C PHE A 140 1.74 0.04 7.26
N MET A 141 2.58 0.99 7.73
CA MET A 141 3.65 1.55 6.93
C MET A 141 4.57 0.43 6.45
N HIS A 142 4.65 0.22 5.14
CA HIS A 142 5.40 -0.85 4.50
C HIS A 142 5.93 -0.43 3.14
N TYR A 143 6.81 -1.22 2.58
CA TYR A 143 7.18 -1.20 1.17
C TYR A 143 6.93 -2.58 0.55
N ASP A 144 6.70 -2.62 -0.75
CA ASP A 144 6.36 -3.86 -1.43
C ASP A 144 7.58 -4.76 -1.62
N ILE A 145 7.35 -6.08 -1.55
CA ILE A 145 8.41 -7.10 -1.59
C ILE A 145 9.24 -7.06 -2.88
N ASP A 146 8.60 -6.68 -3.99
CA ASP A 146 9.18 -6.61 -5.33
C ASP A 146 9.83 -5.27 -5.66
N TYR A 147 9.81 -4.30 -4.74
CA TYR A 147 10.30 -2.94 -4.98
C TYR A 147 9.70 -2.28 -6.23
N GLY A 148 8.53 -2.72 -6.69
CA GLY A 148 7.93 -2.27 -7.94
C GLY A 148 7.53 -0.80 -7.95
N ASN A 149 7.39 -0.27 -9.17
CA ASN A 149 6.67 0.97 -9.43
C ASN A 149 5.17 0.68 -9.39
N ILE A 150 4.38 1.52 -8.76
CA ILE A 150 2.95 1.29 -8.56
C ILE A 150 2.14 2.45 -9.14
N LEU A 151 1.15 2.12 -9.97
CA LEU A 151 0.04 2.99 -10.29
C LEU A 151 -1.16 2.57 -9.46
N HIS A 152 -1.64 3.47 -8.62
CA HIS A 152 -2.75 3.24 -7.70
C HIS A 152 -3.93 4.12 -8.09
N PHE A 153 -4.92 3.52 -8.74
CA PHE A 153 -6.13 4.16 -9.26
C PHE A 153 -7.22 4.13 -8.20
N HIS A 154 -7.77 5.28 -7.85
CA HIS A 154 -8.80 5.38 -6.83
C HIS A 154 -10.19 5.59 -7.46
N PHE A 155 -11.13 4.69 -7.19
CA PHE A 155 -12.46 4.70 -7.84
C PHE A 155 -13.59 5.14 -6.93
N HIS A 156 -13.51 4.91 -5.63
CA HIS A 156 -14.62 5.23 -4.73
C HIS A 156 -14.13 5.58 -3.33
N GLY A 157 -14.83 6.56 -2.71
CA GLY A 157 -14.49 7.06 -1.39
C GLY A 157 -13.26 7.94 -1.36
N GLU A 158 -12.64 8.04 -0.19
CA GLU A 158 -11.46 8.87 0.05
C GLU A 158 -10.44 8.13 0.91
N LYS A 159 -9.15 8.39 0.65
CA LYS A 159 -8.08 7.87 1.50
C LYS A 159 -6.90 8.83 1.61
N GLN A 160 -6.29 8.84 2.78
CA GLN A 160 -5.01 9.47 3.01
C GLN A 160 -3.88 8.50 2.66
N CYS A 161 -2.89 8.99 1.93
CA CYS A 161 -1.66 8.26 1.59
C CYS A 161 -0.46 9.00 2.16
N ILE A 162 0.34 8.32 2.98
CA ILE A 162 1.61 8.82 3.51
C ILE A 162 2.73 8.00 2.89
N LEU A 163 3.72 8.67 2.30
CA LEU A 163 4.84 8.03 1.63
C LEU A 163 6.19 8.53 2.16
N PHE A 164 7.19 7.64 2.18
CA PHE A 164 8.57 8.02 2.41
C PHE A 164 9.48 7.36 1.37
N PRO A 165 10.48 8.09 0.84
CA PRO A 165 11.47 7.50 -0.06
C PRO A 165 12.33 6.45 0.67
N PRO A 166 12.92 5.48 -0.04
CA PRO A 166 13.78 4.46 0.56
C PRO A 166 14.96 5.01 1.36
N SER A 167 15.44 6.23 1.07
CA SER A 167 16.49 6.92 1.81
C SER A 167 16.15 7.18 3.27
N GLU A 168 14.87 7.31 3.59
CA GLU A 168 14.37 7.60 4.93
C GLU A 168 14.22 6.35 5.82
N THR A 169 14.44 5.15 5.26
CA THR A 169 14.31 3.85 5.96
C THR A 169 14.98 3.85 7.34
N LYS A 170 16.13 4.53 7.47
CA LYS A 170 16.90 4.62 8.71
C LYS A 170 16.16 5.31 9.86
N TYR A 171 15.14 6.12 9.56
CA TYR A 171 14.34 6.85 10.54
C TYR A 171 12.96 6.22 10.81
N LEU A 172 12.53 5.23 10.02
CA LEU A 172 11.18 4.68 10.04
C LEU A 172 10.98 3.46 10.95
N TYR A 173 11.95 3.13 11.80
CA TYR A 173 11.88 1.97 12.69
C TYR A 173 11.56 0.67 11.92
N LYS A 174 12.26 0.46 10.79
CA LYS A 174 12.10 -0.75 9.97
C LYS A 174 12.38 -2.00 10.79
N VAL A 175 11.42 -2.91 10.82
CA VAL A 175 11.57 -4.21 11.47
C VAL A 175 12.53 -5.07 10.64
N PRO A 176 13.62 -5.63 11.23
CA PRO A 176 14.55 -6.51 10.52
C PRO A 176 13.84 -7.74 9.94
N HIS A 177 14.26 -8.16 8.76
CA HIS A 177 13.67 -9.30 8.04
C HIS A 177 12.14 -9.19 7.85
N ALA A 178 11.64 -7.95 7.71
CA ALA A 178 10.25 -7.65 7.43
C ALA A 178 10.15 -6.47 6.45
N LEU A 179 9.00 -6.31 5.84
CA LEU A 179 8.69 -5.24 4.90
C LEU A 179 8.00 -4.04 5.55
N ILE A 180 7.84 -4.06 6.87
CA ILE A 180 7.06 -3.09 7.63
C ILE A 180 7.94 -2.26 8.58
N ALA A 181 7.48 -1.07 8.89
CA ALA A 181 7.91 -0.31 10.06
C ALA A 181 7.33 -0.92 11.34
N HIS A 182 7.81 -0.48 12.50
CA HIS A 182 7.28 -0.94 13.79
C HIS A 182 5.76 -0.67 13.85
N GLN A 183 4.98 -1.73 14.05
CA GLN A 183 3.52 -1.70 13.89
C GLN A 183 2.77 -0.87 14.95
N ASP A 184 3.42 -0.55 16.07
CA ASP A 184 2.86 0.36 17.09
C ASP A 184 2.91 1.84 16.68
N ILE A 185 3.55 2.17 15.55
CA ILE A 185 3.62 3.53 15.05
C ILE A 185 2.36 3.86 14.28
N ASP A 186 1.59 4.80 14.76
CA ASP A 186 0.55 5.44 13.96
C ASP A 186 1.14 6.62 13.18
N PHE A 187 1.44 6.42 11.90
CA PHE A 187 2.00 7.48 11.05
C PHE A 187 1.01 8.62 10.74
N THR A 188 -0.28 8.44 11.04
CA THR A 188 -1.26 9.54 10.91
C THR A 188 -1.19 10.50 12.10
N ASN A 189 -0.84 9.98 13.28
CA ASN A 189 -0.67 10.77 14.51
C ASN A 189 0.42 10.15 15.41
N PRO A 190 1.70 10.22 15.01
CA PRO A 190 2.78 9.52 15.73
C PRO A 190 3.14 10.21 17.04
N ASP A 191 3.37 9.41 18.08
CA ASP A 191 4.00 9.88 19.32
C ASP A 191 5.50 10.11 19.08
N LEU A 192 5.88 11.35 18.77
CA LEU A 192 7.27 11.73 18.50
C LEU A 192 8.15 11.79 19.77
N LYS A 193 7.60 11.59 20.98
CA LYS A 193 8.40 11.36 22.19
C LYS A 193 8.83 9.90 22.23
N LYS A 194 7.91 8.96 21.97
CA LYS A 194 8.18 7.51 21.89
C LYS A 194 9.03 7.16 20.65
N TRP A 195 8.82 7.84 19.52
CA TRP A 195 9.45 7.56 18.23
C TRP A 195 10.26 8.77 17.70
N PRO A 196 11.33 9.17 18.42
CA PRO A 196 12.00 10.45 18.16
C PRO A 196 12.72 10.55 16.80
N ALA A 197 13.15 9.43 16.20
CA ALA A 197 13.81 9.44 14.90
C ALA A 197 12.87 9.89 13.76
N LEU A 198 11.56 9.70 13.91
CA LEU A 198 10.56 10.15 12.93
C LEU A 198 10.58 11.67 12.69
N LYS A 199 11.12 12.46 13.64
CA LYS A 199 11.28 13.93 13.46
C LYS A 199 12.24 14.28 12.32
N LYS A 200 13.20 13.39 12.02
CA LYS A 200 14.17 13.57 10.92
C LYS A 200 13.66 13.05 9.58
N ALA A 201 12.65 12.17 9.58
CA ALA A 201 12.11 11.57 8.37
C ALA A 201 11.38 12.63 7.53
N LYS A 202 11.72 12.71 6.24
CA LYS A 202 11.08 13.57 5.25
C LYS A 202 10.22 12.70 4.33
N GLY A 203 8.97 13.04 4.21
CA GLY A 203 8.02 12.24 3.43
C GLY A 203 7.02 13.09 2.68
N TYR A 204 6.01 12.41 2.17
CA TYR A 204 4.96 12.99 1.36
C TYR A 204 3.60 12.58 1.89
N VAL A 205 2.61 13.41 1.65
CA VAL A 205 1.20 13.13 1.97
C VAL A 205 0.30 13.57 0.83
N THR A 206 -0.76 12.83 0.59
CA THR A 206 -1.86 13.23 -0.28
C THR A 206 -3.17 12.62 0.20
N HIS A 207 -4.27 13.20 -0.23
CA HIS A 207 -5.60 12.61 -0.14
C HIS A 207 -6.05 12.26 -1.55
N LEU A 208 -6.50 11.03 -1.75
CA LEU A 208 -7.04 10.56 -3.03
C LEU A 208 -8.56 10.56 -2.96
N THR A 209 -9.15 11.08 -4.03
CA THR A 209 -10.57 11.07 -4.32
C THR A 209 -10.85 10.33 -5.62
N HIS A 210 -12.12 10.22 -6.00
CA HIS A 210 -12.55 9.52 -7.20
C HIS A 210 -11.77 9.95 -8.46
N GLY A 211 -11.34 8.98 -9.26
CA GLY A 211 -10.67 9.17 -10.54
C GLY A 211 -9.17 9.43 -10.47
N GLU A 212 -8.63 9.73 -9.31
CA GLU A 212 -7.23 10.09 -9.16
C GLU A 212 -6.31 8.88 -9.16
N THR A 213 -5.15 9.04 -9.76
CA THR A 213 -4.10 8.02 -9.84
C THR A 213 -2.85 8.49 -9.12
N LEU A 214 -2.42 7.74 -8.10
CA LEU A 214 -1.14 7.96 -7.43
C LEU A 214 -0.06 7.07 -8.04
N TYR A 215 1.00 7.68 -8.55
CA TYR A 215 2.24 6.99 -8.85
C TYR A 215 3.13 6.92 -7.61
N MET A 216 3.52 5.72 -7.23
CA MET A 216 4.50 5.44 -6.17
C MET A 216 5.75 4.82 -6.78
N PRO A 217 6.93 5.46 -6.64
CA PRO A 217 8.18 4.95 -7.18
C PRO A 217 8.69 3.69 -6.47
N GLU A 218 9.78 3.13 -6.99
CA GLU A 218 10.40 1.90 -6.52
C GLU A 218 10.76 1.93 -5.04
N GLY A 219 10.21 0.94 -4.28
CA GLY A 219 10.56 0.72 -2.89
C GLY A 219 10.12 1.82 -1.92
N TYR A 220 9.23 2.71 -2.34
CA TYR A 220 8.66 3.70 -1.44
C TYR A 220 7.88 3.05 -0.31
N TRP A 221 8.15 3.53 0.90
CA TRP A 221 7.33 3.24 2.07
C TRP A 221 5.99 3.91 1.90
N HIS A 222 4.92 3.21 2.21
CA HIS A 222 3.58 3.76 2.10
C HIS A 222 2.62 3.20 3.15
N GLN A 223 1.75 4.09 3.63
CA GLN A 223 0.60 3.77 4.46
C GLN A 223 -0.64 4.37 3.82
N MET A 224 -1.68 3.55 3.71
CA MET A 224 -2.99 3.96 3.21
C MET A 224 -4.01 3.88 4.33
N THR A 225 -4.76 4.96 4.55
CA THR A 225 -5.84 5.01 5.54
C THR A 225 -7.11 5.51 4.87
N TYR A 226 -8.15 4.70 4.88
CA TYR A 226 -9.44 5.10 4.34
C TYR A 226 -10.12 6.09 5.28
N THR A 227 -10.43 7.28 4.79
CA THR A 227 -11.18 8.32 5.52
C THR A 227 -12.69 8.18 5.33
N THR A 228 -13.09 7.65 4.19
CA THR A 228 -14.44 7.15 3.91
C THR A 228 -14.36 5.73 3.33
N PRO A 229 -15.44 4.94 3.36
CA PRO A 229 -15.44 3.62 2.71
C PRO A 229 -15.17 3.75 1.21
N GLY A 230 -14.34 2.83 0.68
CA GLY A 230 -14.01 2.93 -0.73
C GLY A 230 -13.11 1.82 -1.25
N PHE A 231 -12.69 1.98 -2.51
CA PHE A 231 -11.79 1.00 -3.13
C PHE A 231 -10.92 1.61 -4.22
N SER A 232 -9.85 0.90 -4.52
CA SER A 232 -8.84 1.26 -5.52
C SER A 232 -8.33 0.02 -6.23
N MET A 233 -7.70 0.23 -7.37
CA MET A 233 -6.94 -0.80 -8.08
C MET A 233 -5.46 -0.41 -8.15
N SER A 234 -4.56 -1.36 -8.01
CA SER A 234 -3.14 -1.15 -8.29
C SER A 234 -2.68 -1.99 -9.45
N ILE A 235 -1.89 -1.38 -10.33
CA ILE A 235 -1.12 -2.07 -11.37
C ILE A 235 0.35 -1.74 -11.13
N ARG A 236 1.21 -2.76 -11.27
CA ARG A 236 2.63 -2.65 -10.98
C ARG A 236 3.49 -2.71 -12.23
N ALA A 237 4.67 -2.12 -12.16
CA ALA A 237 5.80 -2.38 -13.04
C ALA A 237 6.99 -2.83 -12.20
N MET A 238 7.85 -3.67 -12.78
CA MET A 238 9.06 -4.15 -12.11
C MET A 238 10.00 -3.00 -11.75
N ALA A 239 10.80 -3.20 -10.70
CA ALA A 239 11.93 -2.33 -10.42
C ALA A 239 12.90 -2.31 -11.61
N THR A 240 13.47 -1.14 -11.90
CA THR A 240 14.40 -0.94 -13.03
C THR A 240 15.81 -0.66 -12.55
N LYS A 241 15.98 -0.12 -11.35
CA LYS A 241 17.31 0.13 -10.76
C LYS A 241 17.90 -1.18 -10.26
N LEU A 242 19.12 -1.53 -10.71
CA LEU A 242 19.80 -2.78 -10.37
C LEU A 242 19.85 -3.03 -8.85
N GLY A 243 20.14 -2.00 -8.05
CA GLY A 243 20.14 -2.13 -6.59
C GLY A 243 18.77 -2.49 -6.00
N ASN A 244 17.69 -1.99 -6.58
CA ASN A 244 16.32 -2.32 -6.14
C ASN A 244 15.89 -3.70 -6.64
N MET A 245 16.30 -4.11 -7.83
CA MET A 245 16.09 -5.48 -8.33
C MET A 245 16.79 -6.51 -7.41
N ASN A 246 18.02 -6.23 -6.97
CA ASN A 246 18.74 -7.10 -6.03
C ASN A 246 18.03 -7.17 -4.67
N LYS A 247 17.50 -6.06 -4.17
CA LYS A 247 16.70 -6.04 -2.92
C LYS A 247 15.40 -6.82 -3.08
N ALA A 248 14.72 -6.69 -4.22
CA ALA A 248 13.52 -7.46 -4.53
C ALA A 248 13.83 -8.96 -4.55
N ALA A 249 14.88 -9.37 -5.25
CA ALA A 249 15.33 -10.76 -5.29
C ALA A 249 15.66 -11.30 -3.89
N TYR A 250 16.43 -10.53 -3.09
CA TYR A 250 16.72 -10.89 -1.70
C TYR A 250 15.44 -11.06 -0.87
N ASN A 251 14.48 -10.13 -0.97
CA ASN A 251 13.23 -10.20 -0.22
C ASN A 251 12.41 -11.44 -0.61
N ILE A 252 12.30 -11.73 -1.91
CA ILE A 252 11.46 -12.81 -2.43
C ILE A 252 12.09 -14.18 -2.16
N PHE A 253 13.38 -14.34 -2.43
CA PHE A 253 14.05 -15.64 -2.44
C PHE A 253 14.76 -16.00 -1.13
N PHE A 254 15.07 -15.03 -0.28
CA PHE A 254 15.78 -15.29 0.97
C PHE A 254 15.03 -14.77 2.20
N MET A 255 14.79 -13.46 2.31
CA MET A 255 14.29 -12.84 3.55
C MET A 255 12.97 -13.47 4.01
N ARG A 256 12.03 -13.68 3.10
CA ARG A 256 10.72 -14.27 3.41
C ARG A 256 10.82 -15.67 4.00
N TYR A 257 11.66 -16.52 3.41
CA TYR A 257 11.85 -17.89 3.88
C TYR A 257 12.59 -17.94 5.19
N PHE A 258 13.63 -17.11 5.35
CA PHE A 258 14.37 -16.98 6.59
C PHE A 258 13.49 -16.51 7.75
N ASP A 259 12.69 -15.47 7.54
CA ASP A 259 11.78 -14.97 8.59
C ASP A 259 10.72 -16.02 8.99
N ASN A 260 10.15 -16.73 8.01
CA ASN A 260 9.20 -17.80 8.27
C ASN A 260 9.85 -18.97 9.05
N PHE A 261 11.07 -19.34 8.71
CA PHE A 261 11.82 -20.37 9.43
C PHE A 261 12.09 -19.95 10.88
N MET A 262 12.57 -18.73 11.09
CA MET A 262 12.83 -18.20 12.44
C MET A 262 11.57 -18.06 13.30
N ARG A 263 10.44 -17.67 12.68
CA ARG A 263 9.12 -17.65 13.35
C ARG A 263 8.69 -19.04 13.80
N ARG A 264 8.92 -20.07 12.98
CA ARG A 264 8.59 -21.46 13.35
C ARG A 264 9.40 -21.95 14.55
N ILE A 265 10.70 -21.59 14.63
CA ILE A 265 11.60 -22.05 15.72
C ILE A 265 11.44 -21.23 16.99
N ARG A 266 11.35 -19.90 16.89
CA ARG A 266 11.42 -18.99 18.04
C ARG A 266 10.09 -18.30 18.38
N GLY A 267 9.05 -18.44 17.55
CA GLY A 267 7.71 -17.91 17.81
C GLY A 267 7.70 -16.41 18.15
N SER A 268 7.00 -16.06 19.21
CA SER A 268 6.87 -14.69 19.73
C SER A 268 8.22 -14.05 20.14
N LYS A 269 9.17 -14.84 20.63
CA LYS A 269 10.52 -14.33 20.99
C LYS A 269 11.26 -13.75 19.78
N TRP A 270 11.07 -14.32 18.59
CA TRP A 270 11.65 -13.79 17.35
C TRP A 270 11.04 -12.44 16.97
N ILE A 271 9.72 -12.31 17.10
CA ILE A 271 9.01 -11.06 16.79
C ILE A 271 9.43 -9.96 17.76
N GLN A 272 9.46 -10.26 19.06
CA GLN A 272 9.91 -9.33 20.10
C GLN A 272 11.35 -8.86 19.83
N TYR A 273 12.28 -9.79 19.59
CA TYR A 273 13.67 -9.48 19.27
C TYR A 273 13.81 -8.53 18.08
N LYS A 274 13.05 -8.77 17.00
CA LYS A 274 13.08 -7.90 15.82
C LYS A 274 12.56 -6.49 16.12
N ASN A 275 11.50 -6.38 16.90
CA ASN A 275 10.92 -5.09 17.28
C ASN A 275 11.88 -4.28 18.16
N GLU A 276 12.49 -4.89 19.16
CA GLU A 276 13.52 -4.26 19.99
C GLU A 276 14.74 -3.83 19.18
N LEU A 277 15.16 -4.68 18.23
CA LEU A 277 16.29 -4.38 17.35
C LEU A 277 15.96 -3.21 16.38
N ALA A 278 14.71 -3.09 15.91
CA ALA A 278 14.27 -1.96 15.11
C ALA A 278 14.42 -0.64 15.88
N ILE A 279 13.96 -0.62 17.15
CA ILE A 279 14.07 0.55 18.04
C ILE A 279 15.54 0.91 18.26
N LYS A 280 16.35 -0.09 18.67
CA LYS A 280 17.77 0.12 18.99
C LYS A 280 18.57 0.67 17.80
N ARG A 281 18.38 0.10 16.59
CA ARG A 281 19.10 0.52 15.38
C ARG A 281 18.69 1.92 14.94
N THR A 282 17.39 2.22 14.96
CA THR A 282 16.87 3.52 14.51
C THR A 282 17.27 4.64 15.45
N ASN A 283 17.22 4.40 16.78
CA ASN A 283 17.64 5.41 17.75
C ASN A 283 19.16 5.71 17.68
N ARG A 284 20.01 4.72 17.37
CA ARG A 284 21.44 4.96 17.11
C ARG A 284 21.66 5.80 15.84
N ALA A 285 20.93 5.51 14.76
CA ALA A 285 21.03 6.29 13.52
C ALA A 285 20.46 7.71 13.64
N LYS A 286 19.69 8.00 14.69
CA LYS A 286 19.23 9.35 15.00
C LYS A 286 20.38 10.26 15.46
N ASP A 287 21.37 9.71 16.16
CA ASP A 287 22.46 10.47 16.77
C ASP A 287 23.65 10.66 15.82
N SER A 288 23.67 9.96 14.67
CA SER A 288 24.59 10.12 13.56
C SER A 288 24.00 11.02 12.46
#